data_fcdd423dfa5e43735ada087a149c184a
#
_entry.id   fcdd423dfa5e43735ada087a149c184a
#
_cell.length_a   1.000
_cell.length_b   1.000
_cell.length_c   1.000
_cell.angle_alpha   90.00
_cell.angle_beta   90.00
_cell.angle_gamma   90.00
#
_symmetry.space_group_name_H-M   'P 1'
#
loop_
_entity.id
_entity.type
_entity.pdbx_description
1 polymer ?
#
loop_
_entity_poly.entity_id
_entity_poly.type
_entity_poly.pdbx_seq_one_letter_code
_entity_poly.pdbx_strand_id
1 'polypeptide(L)'
;MKKSGSFFLWLVFFLLIAAGCNLPQKNAELPTEEPTEIVEPTAVPADTPTPLPAREKVAFLPSDEVPGITENLTRALDKICQNDYECLTLTSPDTIPEDTDFVIFAKEPTAISSLTQRFPETGFIVVTAPGTKIDYAWTIQYDEAFLPFLAGLAAAGNAADWRCAGMLPNDSPVWGSHAEEAFLNGAHYLCGNCMPKMSPYVSFPLVVSLPGTSDAGIWSSQLDEIQKNFIYTVFLSDEAVSESLLQKLVSLNIQMIGNFEPPAGYEANWLAAVRFDWAVTLEQIMMRSKAGEKQGTLPLILSVTPGMLRDRFSDGKTRVLQEAYKDLLSGMLSPYTPINEYAAQ
;
A
#
# COMPACT_ATOMS: atom_id res chain seq x y z
N MET A 1 -52.94 -6.32 -1.30
CA MET A 1 -53.56 -5.57 -2.40
C MET A 1 -52.52 -4.77 -3.14
N LYS A 2 -52.41 -5.01 -4.47
CA LYS A 2 -51.77 -4.19 -5.51
C LYS A 2 -50.30 -3.76 -5.37
N LYS A 3 -49.38 -4.58 -5.94
CA LYS A 3 -48.14 -4.13 -6.56
C LYS A 3 -48.08 -4.66 -8.00
N SER A 4 -48.60 -3.88 -8.93
CA SER A 4 -48.59 -4.16 -10.37
C SER A 4 -48.37 -2.81 -11.08
N GLY A 5 -47.17 -2.32 -11.09
CA GLY A 5 -46.82 -1.06 -11.76
C GLY A 5 -45.41 -0.96 -12.33
N SER A 6 -44.52 -1.85 -11.90
CA SER A 6 -43.08 -1.72 -12.26
C SER A 6 -42.66 -2.56 -13.47
N PHE A 7 -43.50 -3.50 -13.92
CA PHE A 7 -43.14 -4.38 -15.04
C PHE A 7 -43.39 -3.75 -16.42
N PHE A 8 -44.31 -2.78 -16.49
CA PHE A 8 -44.68 -2.14 -17.75
C PHE A 8 -43.68 -1.09 -18.24
N LEU A 9 -42.92 -0.48 -17.33
CA LEU A 9 -41.92 0.54 -17.68
C LEU A 9 -40.65 -0.05 -18.30
N TRP A 10 -40.32 -1.29 -18.00
CA TRP A 10 -39.14 -1.98 -18.55
C TRP A 10 -39.36 -2.50 -19.99
N LEU A 11 -40.59 -2.81 -20.33
CA LEU A 11 -40.95 -3.31 -21.68
C LEU A 11 -40.92 -2.21 -22.75
N VAL A 12 -41.22 -0.96 -22.35
CA VAL A 12 -41.18 0.20 -23.28
C VAL A 12 -39.75 0.65 -23.59
N PHE A 13 -38.82 0.43 -22.68
CA PHE A 13 -37.39 0.81 -22.88
C PHE A 13 -36.66 -0.13 -23.84
N PHE A 14 -37.09 -1.40 -23.96
CA PHE A 14 -36.49 -2.39 -24.86
C PHE A 14 -36.99 -2.27 -26.32
N LEU A 15 -38.15 -1.66 -26.55
CA LEU A 15 -38.70 -1.50 -27.90
C LEU A 15 -38.13 -0.29 -28.69
N LEU A 16 -37.42 0.62 -28.03
CA LEU A 16 -36.85 1.80 -28.66
C LEU A 16 -35.43 1.61 -29.21
N ILE A 17 -34.77 0.47 -28.96
CA ILE A 17 -33.38 0.18 -29.40
C ILE A 17 -33.37 -0.60 -30.75
N ALA A 18 -34.49 -1.09 -31.24
CA ALA A 18 -34.58 -1.92 -32.45
C ALA A 18 -34.89 -1.19 -33.75
N ALA A 19 -35.03 0.15 -33.73
CA ALA A 19 -35.42 0.91 -34.92
C ALA A 19 -34.33 1.93 -35.33
N GLY A 20 -33.21 1.46 -35.82
CA GLY A 20 -32.21 2.39 -36.36
C GLY A 20 -31.01 1.72 -36.99
N CYS A 21 -31.13 1.23 -38.18
CA CYS A 21 -30.05 1.11 -39.19
C CYS A 21 -30.61 0.56 -40.50
N ASN A 22 -31.23 1.43 -41.29
CA ASN A 22 -31.35 1.22 -42.75
C ASN A 22 -30.99 2.54 -43.41
N LEU A 23 -29.72 2.70 -43.79
CA LEU A 23 -29.28 3.72 -44.74
C LEU A 23 -29.20 3.10 -46.14
N PRO A 24 -29.78 3.73 -47.15
CA PRO A 24 -29.71 3.23 -48.51
C PRO A 24 -28.31 3.41 -49.12
N GLN A 25 -27.76 2.32 -49.58
CA GLN A 25 -26.52 2.29 -50.38
C GLN A 25 -26.75 2.96 -51.73
N LYS A 26 -26.14 4.11 -51.93
CA LYS A 26 -26.09 4.79 -53.24
C LYS A 26 -24.99 4.11 -54.05
N ASN A 27 -25.38 3.46 -55.17
CA ASN A 27 -24.46 2.95 -56.18
C ASN A 27 -23.68 4.11 -56.77
N ALA A 28 -22.39 4.17 -56.54
CA ALA A 28 -21.48 5.04 -57.28
C ALA A 28 -20.96 4.31 -58.50
N GLU A 29 -21.22 4.88 -59.66
CA GLU A 29 -20.67 4.46 -60.97
C GLU A 29 -19.13 4.56 -60.94
N LEU A 30 -18.46 3.55 -61.46
CA LEU A 30 -17.01 3.54 -61.62
C LEU A 30 -16.60 4.59 -62.67
N PRO A 31 -15.66 5.48 -62.37
CA PRO A 31 -15.02 6.27 -63.42
C PRO A 31 -14.01 5.40 -64.20
N THR A 32 -14.04 5.54 -65.51
CA THR A 32 -13.10 4.96 -66.46
C THR A 32 -11.68 5.46 -66.16
N GLU A 33 -10.76 4.54 -65.93
CA GLU A 33 -9.34 4.86 -65.74
C GLU A 33 -8.68 5.35 -66.99
N GLU A 34 -8.22 6.58 -67.03
CA GLU A 34 -7.17 7.06 -67.91
C GLU A 34 -5.81 6.52 -67.49
N PRO A 35 -4.89 6.14 -68.39
CA PRO A 35 -3.61 5.57 -68.02
C PRO A 35 -2.75 6.62 -67.34
N THR A 36 -2.57 6.46 -66.00
CA THR A 36 -1.70 7.30 -65.20
C THR A 36 -0.23 6.98 -65.49
N GLU A 37 0.51 7.98 -65.90
CA GLU A 37 1.97 7.97 -66.04
C GLU A 37 2.63 7.45 -64.76
N ILE A 38 3.50 6.43 -64.90
CA ILE A 38 4.24 5.85 -63.77
C ILE A 38 5.27 6.89 -63.27
N VAL A 39 4.92 7.62 -62.25
CA VAL A 39 5.90 8.45 -61.54
C VAL A 39 6.72 7.53 -60.65
N GLU A 40 8.02 7.46 -60.91
CA GLU A 40 9.00 6.75 -60.08
C GLU A 40 8.88 7.18 -58.62
N PRO A 41 8.75 6.26 -57.66
CA PRO A 41 8.59 6.66 -56.22
C PRO A 41 9.85 7.38 -55.79
N THR A 42 9.75 8.68 -55.53
CA THR A 42 10.77 9.44 -54.82
C THR A 42 10.99 8.77 -53.45
N ALA A 43 12.24 8.33 -53.22
CA ALA A 43 12.62 7.70 -51.95
C ALA A 43 12.23 8.62 -50.81
N VAL A 44 11.21 8.19 -50.02
CA VAL A 44 10.84 8.85 -48.76
C VAL A 44 12.06 8.79 -47.86
N PRO A 45 12.56 9.92 -47.34
CA PRO A 45 13.65 9.90 -46.34
C PRO A 45 13.24 8.97 -45.22
N ALA A 46 14.08 7.99 -44.89
CA ALA A 46 13.85 7.12 -43.71
C ALA A 46 13.71 8.03 -42.50
N ASP A 47 12.56 7.93 -41.81
CA ASP A 47 12.33 8.65 -40.58
C ASP A 47 13.48 8.33 -39.63
N THR A 48 14.28 9.34 -39.29
CA THR A 48 15.32 9.20 -38.28
C THR A 48 14.59 8.88 -36.97
N PRO A 49 14.87 7.73 -36.30
CA PRO A 49 14.17 7.38 -35.10
C PRO A 49 14.34 8.53 -34.10
N THR A 50 13.23 9.10 -33.67
CA THR A 50 13.22 10.11 -32.60
C THR A 50 13.87 9.47 -31.39
N PRO A 51 14.95 10.06 -30.82
CA PRO A 51 15.59 9.49 -29.64
C PRO A 51 14.54 9.39 -28.52
N LEU A 52 14.46 8.21 -27.90
CA LEU A 52 13.63 8.02 -26.72
C LEU A 52 14.05 9.05 -25.66
N PRO A 53 13.10 9.70 -24.97
CA PRO A 53 13.43 10.62 -23.89
C PRO A 53 14.33 9.90 -22.87
N ALA A 54 15.39 10.59 -22.43
CA ALA A 54 16.29 10.07 -21.41
C ALA A 54 15.46 9.78 -20.15
N ARG A 55 15.67 8.63 -19.52
CA ARG A 55 15.05 8.30 -18.23
C ARG A 55 15.64 9.19 -17.15
N GLU A 56 14.81 9.60 -16.21
CA GLU A 56 15.28 10.32 -15.02
C GLU A 56 16.07 9.41 -14.11
N LYS A 57 17.12 9.97 -13.48
CA LYS A 57 18.03 9.23 -12.61
C LYS A 57 17.67 9.39 -11.15
N VAL A 58 17.51 8.28 -10.47
CA VAL A 58 17.25 8.20 -9.04
C VAL A 58 18.40 7.52 -8.33
N ALA A 59 19.06 8.21 -7.42
CA ALA A 59 20.07 7.64 -6.55
C ALA A 59 19.47 7.29 -5.18
N PHE A 60 19.75 6.10 -4.67
CA PHE A 60 19.32 5.64 -3.35
C PHE A 60 20.53 5.41 -2.45
N LEU A 61 20.48 5.97 -1.25
CA LEU A 61 21.45 5.76 -0.20
C LEU A 61 20.79 4.98 0.96
N PRO A 62 21.00 3.65 1.04
CA PRO A 62 20.57 2.82 2.14
C PRO A 62 21.30 3.16 3.44
N SER A 63 20.76 2.71 4.58
CA SER A 63 21.40 2.83 5.88
C SER A 63 21.15 1.59 6.72
N ASP A 64 22.25 1.01 7.26
CA ASP A 64 22.17 -0.13 8.17
C ASP A 64 21.59 0.24 9.54
N GLU A 65 21.52 1.54 9.87
CA GLU A 65 20.93 2.01 11.12
C GLU A 65 19.40 1.97 11.10
N VAL A 66 18.79 1.90 9.91
CA VAL A 66 17.33 1.84 9.70
C VAL A 66 16.99 0.76 8.66
N PRO A 67 17.28 -0.50 8.95
CA PRO A 67 17.21 -1.58 7.97
C PRO A 67 15.77 -1.78 7.43
N GLY A 68 14.74 -1.57 8.24
CA GLY A 68 13.34 -1.68 7.81
C GLY A 68 12.93 -0.61 6.80
N ILE A 69 13.37 0.64 7.00
CA ILE A 69 13.15 1.73 6.04
C ILE A 69 13.92 1.44 4.76
N THR A 70 15.17 1.00 4.88
CA THR A 70 16.01 0.62 3.75
C THR A 70 15.35 -0.46 2.90
N GLU A 71 14.82 -1.52 3.51
CA GLU A 71 14.15 -2.61 2.81
C GLU A 71 12.85 -2.16 2.13
N ASN A 72 12.02 -1.38 2.81
CA ASN A 72 10.80 -0.82 2.24
C ASN A 72 11.06 0.09 1.04
N LEU A 73 12.08 0.95 1.13
CA LEU A 73 12.50 1.81 0.02
C LEU A 73 13.06 0.99 -1.14
N THR A 74 13.85 -0.06 -0.87
CA THR A 74 14.35 -0.96 -1.92
C THR A 74 13.20 -1.61 -2.69
N ARG A 75 12.23 -2.18 -1.97
CA ARG A 75 11.03 -2.78 -2.59
C ARG A 75 10.19 -1.77 -3.40
N ALA A 76 10.13 -0.52 -2.96
CA ALA A 76 9.44 0.55 -3.68
C ALA A 76 10.20 0.95 -4.95
N LEU A 77 11.51 1.11 -4.85
CA LEU A 77 12.37 1.45 -5.98
C LEU A 77 12.37 0.36 -7.03
N ASP A 78 12.39 -0.91 -6.65
CA ASP A 78 12.26 -2.03 -7.59
C ASP A 78 11.00 -1.91 -8.47
N LYS A 79 9.91 -1.33 -7.95
CA LYS A 79 8.67 -1.11 -8.72
C LYS A 79 8.77 0.08 -9.66
N ILE A 80 9.24 1.23 -9.17
CA ILE A 80 9.26 2.47 -9.97
C ILE A 80 10.38 2.49 -11.01
N CYS A 81 11.50 1.78 -10.74
CA CYS A 81 12.66 1.76 -11.62
C CYS A 81 12.51 0.86 -12.85
N GLN A 82 11.50 -0.01 -12.87
CA GLN A 82 11.31 -0.93 -13.99
C GLN A 82 10.97 -0.23 -15.31
N ASN A 83 10.25 0.89 -15.24
CA ASN A 83 9.69 1.53 -16.43
C ASN A 83 10.16 2.97 -16.65
N ASP A 84 10.15 3.81 -15.63
CA ASP A 84 10.19 5.26 -15.79
C ASP A 84 11.52 5.89 -15.35
N TYR A 85 12.30 5.20 -14.51
CA TYR A 85 13.52 5.74 -13.91
C TYR A 85 14.73 4.85 -14.12
N GLU A 86 15.92 5.46 -14.13
CA GLU A 86 17.20 4.78 -14.02
C GLU A 86 17.66 4.88 -12.56
N CYS A 87 17.71 3.76 -11.85
CA CYS A 87 17.99 3.74 -10.42
C CYS A 87 19.40 3.24 -10.11
N LEU A 88 20.06 3.94 -9.20
CA LEU A 88 21.41 3.66 -8.74
C LEU A 88 21.40 3.51 -7.21
N THR A 89 21.99 2.45 -6.68
CA THR A 89 22.26 2.34 -5.24
C THR A 89 23.68 2.78 -4.95
N LEU A 90 23.82 3.76 -4.06
CA LEU A 90 25.11 4.36 -3.70
C LEU A 90 25.45 4.06 -2.25
N THR A 91 26.74 4.00 -1.95
CA THR A 91 27.25 3.74 -0.60
C THR A 91 27.69 5.02 0.13
N SER A 92 27.84 6.13 -0.60
CA SER A 92 28.26 7.42 -0.04
C SER A 92 27.63 8.58 -0.79
N PRO A 93 27.24 9.66 -0.10
CA PRO A 93 26.78 10.88 -0.74
C PRO A 93 27.82 11.55 -1.67
N ASP A 94 29.09 11.26 -1.47
CA ASP A 94 30.18 11.83 -2.31
C ASP A 94 30.19 11.26 -3.72
N THR A 95 29.55 10.11 -3.93
CA THR A 95 29.47 9.42 -5.22
C THR A 95 28.23 9.73 -6.03
N ILE A 96 27.42 10.71 -5.61
CA ILE A 96 26.20 11.13 -6.34
C ILE A 96 26.64 11.71 -7.71
N PRO A 97 26.14 11.15 -8.83
CA PRO A 97 26.40 11.69 -10.17
C PRO A 97 25.80 13.08 -10.35
N GLU A 98 26.46 13.95 -11.15
CA GLU A 98 26.01 15.33 -11.38
C GLU A 98 24.67 15.43 -12.13
N ASP A 99 24.33 14.40 -12.89
CA ASP A 99 23.11 14.29 -13.68
C ASP A 99 21.99 13.51 -12.96
N THR A 100 22.03 13.47 -11.63
CA THR A 100 20.99 12.80 -10.81
C THR A 100 19.80 13.74 -10.58
N ASP A 101 18.60 13.29 -10.94
CA ASP A 101 17.37 14.07 -10.76
C ASP A 101 16.84 13.98 -9.33
N PHE A 102 16.93 12.80 -8.71
CA PHE A 102 16.45 12.57 -7.34
C PHE A 102 17.47 11.78 -6.52
N VAL A 103 17.60 12.16 -5.25
CA VAL A 103 18.39 11.42 -4.26
C VAL A 103 17.50 11.07 -3.07
N ILE A 104 17.42 9.77 -2.76
CA ILE A 104 16.60 9.23 -1.67
C ILE A 104 17.54 8.73 -0.57
N PHE A 105 17.34 9.22 0.64
CA PHE A 105 18.07 8.78 1.83
C PHE A 105 17.14 7.99 2.75
N ALA A 106 17.54 6.78 3.12
CA ALA A 106 16.82 6.01 4.14
C ALA A 106 16.91 6.67 5.52
N LYS A 107 17.98 7.42 5.79
CA LYS A 107 18.23 8.20 7.00
C LYS A 107 18.80 9.57 6.65
N GLU A 108 18.46 10.58 7.43
CA GLU A 108 19.00 11.93 7.26
C GLU A 108 20.53 11.95 7.24
N PRO A 109 21.17 12.44 6.16
CA PRO A 109 22.62 12.60 6.12
C PRO A 109 23.03 13.83 6.93
N THR A 110 24.17 13.75 7.60
CA THR A 110 24.72 14.85 8.44
C THR A 110 24.98 16.14 7.69
N ALA A 111 25.09 16.10 6.37
CA ALA A 111 25.48 17.24 5.53
C ALA A 111 24.45 17.58 4.45
N ILE A 112 23.14 17.40 4.71
CA ILE A 112 22.08 17.64 3.72
C ILE A 112 22.15 19.04 3.10
N SER A 113 22.42 20.07 3.90
CA SER A 113 22.50 21.46 3.43
C SER A 113 23.65 21.71 2.45
N SER A 114 24.78 21.04 2.62
CA SER A 114 25.90 21.16 1.67
C SER A 114 25.63 20.38 0.38
N LEU A 115 24.91 19.24 0.47
CA LEU A 115 24.48 18.48 -0.70
C LEU A 115 23.49 19.29 -1.57
N THR A 116 22.52 19.95 -0.96
CA THR A 116 21.55 20.79 -1.70
C THR A 116 22.21 22.01 -2.36
N GLN A 117 23.27 22.55 -1.78
CA GLN A 117 24.07 23.61 -2.41
C GLN A 117 24.93 23.09 -3.59
N ARG A 118 25.49 21.87 -3.46
CA ARG A 118 26.27 21.24 -4.51
C ARG A 118 25.42 20.80 -5.71
N PHE A 119 24.20 20.35 -5.45
CA PHE A 119 23.26 19.83 -6.44
C PHE A 119 21.93 20.60 -6.41
N PRO A 120 21.87 21.88 -6.88
CA PRO A 120 20.70 22.75 -6.71
C PRO A 120 19.47 22.31 -7.52
N GLU A 121 19.65 21.52 -8.56
CA GLU A 121 18.55 21.02 -9.40
C GLU A 121 18.04 19.63 -8.98
N THR A 122 18.79 18.92 -8.13
CA THR A 122 18.42 17.59 -7.64
C THR A 122 17.37 17.67 -6.54
N GLY A 123 16.33 16.86 -6.65
CA GLY A 123 15.33 16.67 -5.60
C GLY A 123 15.83 15.73 -4.50
N PHE A 124 15.89 16.21 -3.26
CA PHE A 124 16.31 15.38 -2.12
C PHE A 124 15.08 14.88 -1.36
N ILE A 125 15.05 13.58 -1.04
CA ILE A 125 13.98 12.90 -0.31
C ILE A 125 14.59 12.17 0.89
N VAL A 126 14.08 12.43 2.09
CA VAL A 126 14.59 11.85 3.33
C VAL A 126 13.45 11.27 4.15
N VAL A 127 13.64 10.06 4.68
CA VAL A 127 12.68 9.48 5.63
C VAL A 127 13.02 9.96 7.03
N THR A 128 12.01 10.43 7.76
CA THR A 128 12.16 11.04 9.10
C THR A 128 11.09 10.54 10.06
N ALA A 129 11.37 10.65 11.35
CA ALA A 129 10.35 10.48 12.37
C ALA A 129 9.25 11.56 12.24
N PRO A 130 8.01 11.27 12.68
CA PRO A 130 6.91 12.23 12.71
C PRO A 130 7.29 13.54 13.41
N GLY A 131 6.83 14.66 12.86
CA GLY A 131 7.15 16.00 13.39
C GLY A 131 8.51 16.57 12.98
N THR A 132 9.40 15.77 12.40
CA THR A 132 10.70 16.25 11.90
C THR A 132 10.54 16.88 10.53
N LYS A 133 11.17 18.03 10.33
CA LYS A 133 11.25 18.74 9.04
C LYS A 133 12.70 19.00 8.71
N ILE A 134 13.05 18.84 7.45
CA ILE A 134 14.38 19.12 6.92
C ILE A 134 14.25 20.26 5.91
N ASP A 135 15.03 21.32 6.07
CA ASP A 135 15.06 22.39 5.10
C ASP A 135 15.71 21.93 3.79
N TYR A 136 15.17 22.42 2.67
CA TYR A 136 15.65 22.15 1.32
C TYR A 136 15.52 20.70 0.84
N ALA A 137 14.71 19.87 1.53
CA ALA A 137 14.44 18.50 1.13
C ALA A 137 12.95 18.15 1.30
N TRP A 138 12.53 17.13 0.62
CA TRP A 138 11.27 16.45 0.91
C TRP A 138 11.45 15.49 2.08
N THR A 139 10.52 15.48 3.02
CA THR A 139 10.52 14.55 4.13
C THR A 139 9.33 13.59 4.04
N ILE A 140 9.60 12.29 4.15
CA ILE A 140 8.58 11.25 4.34
C ILE A 140 8.52 10.95 5.82
N GLN A 141 7.37 11.23 6.46
CA GLN A 141 7.17 10.94 7.87
C GLN A 141 6.71 9.50 8.06
N TYR A 142 7.46 8.74 8.84
CA TYR A 142 7.20 7.33 9.11
C TYR A 142 7.73 6.90 10.47
N ASP A 143 7.03 5.94 11.10
CA ASP A 143 7.46 5.17 12.26
C ASP A 143 7.09 3.71 12.05
N GLU A 144 8.01 2.79 12.32
CA GLU A 144 7.83 1.35 12.08
C GLU A 144 6.67 0.73 12.88
N ALA A 145 6.33 1.30 14.03
CA ALA A 145 5.21 0.85 14.86
C ALA A 145 3.82 1.28 14.34
N PHE A 146 3.75 2.16 13.34
CA PHE A 146 2.45 2.62 12.81
C PHE A 146 1.67 1.51 12.11
N LEU A 147 2.35 0.70 11.28
CA LEU A 147 1.68 -0.38 10.59
C LEU A 147 1.14 -1.46 11.54
N PRO A 148 1.93 -1.97 12.50
CA PRO A 148 1.42 -2.91 13.49
C PRO A 148 0.24 -2.35 14.30
N PHE A 149 0.29 -1.08 14.72
CA PHE A 149 -0.81 -0.44 15.43
C PHE A 149 -2.11 -0.43 14.59
N LEU A 150 -2.02 0.01 13.34
CA LEU A 150 -3.17 0.05 12.43
C LEU A 150 -3.68 -1.35 12.09
N ALA A 151 -2.80 -2.34 12.03
CA ALA A 151 -3.14 -3.75 11.85
C ALA A 151 -3.96 -4.30 13.02
N GLY A 152 -3.55 -4.00 14.27
CA GLY A 152 -4.28 -4.37 15.48
C GLY A 152 -5.66 -3.71 15.55
N LEU A 153 -5.74 -2.43 15.22
CA LEU A 153 -6.99 -1.68 15.12
C LEU A 153 -7.93 -2.29 14.07
N ALA A 154 -7.40 -2.63 12.89
CA ALA A 154 -8.16 -3.26 11.82
C ALA A 154 -8.67 -4.65 12.22
N ALA A 155 -7.85 -5.47 12.85
CA ALA A 155 -8.20 -6.81 13.30
C ALA A 155 -9.32 -6.76 14.35
N ALA A 156 -9.17 -5.96 15.40
CA ALA A 156 -10.18 -5.79 16.45
C ALA A 156 -11.49 -5.22 15.91
N GLY A 157 -11.40 -4.23 15.02
CA GLY A 157 -12.58 -3.59 14.41
C GLY A 157 -13.42 -4.50 13.50
N ASN A 158 -12.89 -5.66 13.12
CA ASN A 158 -13.57 -6.64 12.26
C ASN A 158 -13.90 -7.94 12.99
N ALA A 159 -13.42 -8.12 14.20
CA ALA A 159 -13.63 -9.34 14.96
C ALA A 159 -14.95 -9.33 15.71
N ALA A 160 -15.69 -10.44 15.63
CA ALA A 160 -16.84 -10.65 16.48
C ALA A 160 -16.38 -10.86 17.93
N ASP A 161 -17.01 -10.17 18.88
CA ASP A 161 -16.71 -10.26 20.31
C ASP A 161 -15.20 -10.04 20.63
N TRP A 162 -14.52 -9.18 19.83
CA TRP A 162 -13.10 -8.82 19.92
C TRP A 162 -12.11 -9.97 19.67
N ARG A 163 -12.59 -11.15 19.26
CA ARG A 163 -11.80 -12.36 19.06
C ARG A 163 -10.98 -12.29 17.78
N CYS A 164 -9.83 -11.65 17.87
CA CYS A 164 -8.88 -11.54 16.76
C CYS A 164 -7.48 -12.00 17.18
N ALA A 165 -6.65 -12.25 16.18
CA ALA A 165 -5.23 -12.52 16.36
C ALA A 165 -4.39 -11.77 15.34
N GLY A 166 -3.11 -11.59 15.67
CA GLY A 166 -2.05 -11.16 14.76
C GLY A 166 -1.01 -12.26 14.59
N MET A 167 -0.56 -12.52 13.36
CA MET A 167 0.59 -13.36 13.06
C MET A 167 1.70 -12.45 12.54
N LEU A 168 2.65 -12.13 13.42
CA LEU A 168 3.67 -11.10 13.21
C LEU A 168 5.07 -11.67 13.33
N PRO A 169 6.03 -11.24 12.47
CA PRO A 169 7.43 -11.60 12.66
C PRO A 169 8.02 -10.81 13.85
N ASN A 170 8.90 -11.44 14.63
CA ASN A 170 9.55 -10.80 15.79
C ASN A 170 11.02 -10.42 15.54
N ASP A 171 11.54 -10.76 14.37
CA ASP A 171 12.92 -10.48 13.96
C ASP A 171 12.99 -9.68 12.64
N SER A 172 11.84 -9.24 12.13
CA SER A 172 11.78 -8.49 10.88
C SER A 172 12.17 -7.03 11.09
N PRO A 173 13.10 -6.51 10.30
CA PRO A 173 13.40 -5.09 10.32
C PRO A 173 12.26 -4.22 9.82
N VAL A 174 11.37 -4.76 8.97
CA VAL A 174 10.22 -4.02 8.40
C VAL A 174 9.15 -3.77 9.44
N TRP A 175 8.96 -4.72 10.37
CA TRP A 175 7.94 -4.65 11.42
C TRP A 175 8.46 -3.99 12.70
N GLY A 176 9.77 -3.92 12.87
CA GLY A 176 10.43 -3.37 14.05
C GLY A 176 10.30 -4.23 15.31
N SER A 177 11.07 -3.87 16.29
CA SER A 177 11.13 -4.62 17.58
C SER A 177 9.88 -4.47 18.44
N HIS A 178 9.03 -3.48 18.17
CA HIS A 178 7.81 -3.17 18.92
C HIS A 178 6.52 -3.62 18.22
N ALA A 179 6.61 -4.49 17.21
CA ALA A 179 5.46 -4.88 16.41
C ALA A 179 4.32 -5.49 17.23
N GLU A 180 4.64 -6.39 18.15
CA GLU A 180 3.65 -7.03 19.04
C GLU A 180 2.97 -6.00 19.95
N GLU A 181 3.75 -5.16 20.63
CA GLU A 181 3.23 -4.13 21.53
C GLU A 181 2.34 -3.13 20.79
N ALA A 182 2.79 -2.64 19.64
CA ALA A 182 2.02 -1.72 18.81
C ALA A 182 0.72 -2.35 18.31
N PHE A 183 0.73 -3.62 17.93
CA PHE A 183 -0.46 -4.34 17.50
C PHE A 183 -1.49 -4.45 18.62
N LEU A 184 -1.04 -4.83 19.83
CA LEU A 184 -1.88 -4.86 21.04
C LEU A 184 -2.48 -3.49 21.34
N ASN A 185 -1.66 -2.44 21.31
CA ASN A 185 -2.11 -1.07 21.58
C ASN A 185 -3.14 -0.58 20.54
N GLY A 186 -2.95 -0.92 19.26
CA GLY A 186 -3.91 -0.60 18.21
C GLY A 186 -5.26 -1.28 18.39
N ALA A 187 -5.28 -2.55 18.80
CA ALA A 187 -6.52 -3.24 19.12
C ALA A 187 -7.20 -2.64 20.34
N HIS A 188 -6.44 -2.40 21.41
CA HIS A 188 -6.94 -1.83 22.67
C HIS A 188 -7.47 -0.40 22.50
N TYR A 189 -6.93 0.35 21.54
CA TYR A 189 -7.47 1.67 21.18
C TYR A 189 -8.97 1.62 20.82
N LEU A 190 -9.42 0.53 20.20
CA LEU A 190 -10.83 0.36 19.83
C LEU A 190 -11.68 -0.28 20.94
N CYS A 191 -11.17 -1.29 21.61
CA CYS A 191 -11.93 -2.17 22.49
C CYS A 191 -11.57 -2.06 23.98
N GLY A 192 -10.62 -1.20 24.34
CA GLY A 192 -10.10 -1.15 25.72
C GLY A 192 -9.43 -2.47 26.10
N ASN A 193 -9.98 -3.19 27.06
CA ASN A 193 -9.41 -4.47 27.49
C ASN A 193 -9.70 -5.65 26.55
N CYS A 194 -10.47 -5.45 25.50
CA CYS A 194 -10.86 -6.48 24.53
C CYS A 194 -11.34 -7.80 25.17
N MET A 195 -12.07 -7.72 26.28
CA MET A 195 -12.61 -8.89 26.96
C MET A 195 -13.87 -9.40 26.23
N PRO A 196 -13.93 -10.69 25.87
CA PRO A 196 -15.09 -11.26 25.23
C PRO A 196 -16.27 -11.37 26.20
N LYS A 197 -17.49 -11.37 25.66
CA LYS A 197 -18.72 -11.55 26.43
C LYS A 197 -18.99 -13.01 26.80
N MET A 198 -18.36 -13.94 26.09
CA MET A 198 -18.51 -15.39 26.28
C MET A 198 -17.16 -16.07 26.51
N SER A 199 -17.20 -17.21 27.21
CA SER A 199 -16.01 -18.06 27.41
C SER A 199 -15.39 -18.51 26.08
N PRO A 200 -14.06 -18.66 26.00
CA PRO A 200 -13.07 -18.40 27.04
C PRO A 200 -12.87 -16.90 27.29
N TYR A 201 -12.76 -16.54 28.59
CA TYR A 201 -12.55 -15.16 29.04
C TYR A 201 -11.04 -14.84 29.08
N VAL A 202 -10.46 -14.69 27.89
CA VAL A 202 -9.07 -14.28 27.72
C VAL A 202 -9.02 -12.90 27.07
N SER A 203 -7.99 -12.16 27.37
CA SER A 203 -7.78 -10.85 26.72
C SER A 203 -7.38 -11.05 25.26
N PHE A 204 -7.93 -10.26 24.36
CA PHE A 204 -7.60 -10.23 22.95
C PHE A 204 -6.90 -8.91 22.59
N PRO A 205 -6.19 -8.84 21.44
CA PRO A 205 -5.92 -9.94 20.52
C PRO A 205 -4.91 -10.96 21.07
N LEU A 206 -4.94 -12.18 20.51
CA LEU A 206 -3.80 -13.08 20.62
C LEU A 206 -2.75 -12.68 19.60
N VAL A 207 -1.48 -12.65 20.00
CA VAL A 207 -0.37 -12.40 19.09
C VAL A 207 0.48 -13.65 18.98
N VAL A 208 0.63 -14.14 17.75
CA VAL A 208 1.60 -15.16 17.37
C VAL A 208 2.82 -14.44 16.85
N SER A 209 3.89 -14.45 17.64
CA SER A 209 5.13 -13.73 17.36
C SER A 209 6.24 -14.76 17.15
N LEU A 210 6.68 -14.93 15.91
CA LEU A 210 7.67 -15.92 15.49
C LEU A 210 8.70 -15.26 14.56
N PRO A 211 9.92 -15.81 14.45
CA PRO A 211 10.85 -15.35 13.43
C PRO A 211 10.23 -15.43 12.03
N GLY A 212 10.42 -14.40 11.20
CA GLY A 212 9.89 -14.34 9.83
C GLY A 212 10.43 -15.49 8.96
N THR A 213 11.63 -15.99 9.30
CA THR A 213 12.25 -17.16 8.66
C THR A 213 11.67 -18.50 9.11
N SER A 214 10.68 -18.52 10.01
CA SER A 214 10.07 -19.76 10.52
C SER A 214 9.38 -20.54 9.41
N ASP A 215 9.52 -21.86 9.44
CA ASP A 215 8.86 -22.73 8.49
C ASP A 215 7.32 -22.58 8.52
N ALA A 216 6.70 -22.74 7.36
CA ALA A 216 5.24 -22.69 7.20
C ALA A 216 4.48 -23.63 8.16
N GLY A 217 5.07 -24.77 8.51
CA GLY A 217 4.53 -25.72 9.49
C GLY A 217 4.48 -25.16 10.90
N ILE A 218 5.48 -24.37 11.30
CA ILE A 218 5.53 -23.72 12.62
C ILE A 218 4.41 -22.66 12.72
N TRP A 219 4.27 -21.80 11.73
CA TRP A 219 3.17 -20.84 11.65
C TRP A 219 1.81 -21.54 11.67
N SER A 220 1.65 -22.63 10.90
CA SER A 220 0.39 -23.38 10.83
C SER A 220 0.04 -24.12 12.13
N SER A 221 1.02 -24.48 12.96
CA SER A 221 0.77 -25.14 14.26
C SER A 221 0.11 -24.19 15.26
N GLN A 222 0.28 -22.89 15.12
CA GLN A 222 -0.34 -21.88 16.00
C GLN A 222 -1.86 -21.75 15.78
N LEU A 223 -2.38 -22.26 14.65
CA LEU A 223 -3.81 -22.21 14.37
C LEU A 223 -4.66 -23.04 15.35
N ASP A 224 -4.07 -24.03 16.01
CA ASP A 224 -4.78 -24.79 17.03
C ASP A 224 -5.14 -23.92 18.24
N GLU A 225 -4.25 -22.99 18.64
CA GLU A 225 -4.53 -22.01 19.70
C GLU A 225 -5.57 -20.98 19.26
N ILE A 226 -5.46 -20.49 18.03
CA ILE A 226 -6.44 -19.59 17.41
C ILE A 226 -7.83 -20.23 17.42
N GLN A 227 -7.95 -21.49 17.03
CA GLN A 227 -9.21 -22.22 16.97
C GLN A 227 -9.81 -22.48 18.37
N LYS A 228 -9.00 -22.88 19.35
CA LYS A 228 -9.44 -23.08 20.75
C LYS A 228 -10.08 -21.83 21.36
N ASN A 229 -9.61 -20.65 20.96
CA ASN A 229 -10.09 -19.38 21.46
C ASN A 229 -11.22 -18.78 20.58
N PHE A 230 -11.76 -19.55 19.63
CA PHE A 230 -12.86 -19.13 18.74
C PHE A 230 -12.54 -17.84 17.98
N ILE A 231 -11.31 -17.72 17.49
CA ILE A 231 -10.87 -16.58 16.69
C ILE A 231 -11.22 -16.85 15.22
N TYR A 232 -11.92 -15.90 14.59
CA TYR A 232 -12.33 -15.97 13.20
C TYR A 232 -11.82 -14.77 12.37
N THR A 233 -11.03 -13.89 12.97
CA THR A 233 -10.40 -12.76 12.29
C THR A 233 -8.91 -12.75 12.64
N VAL A 234 -8.06 -12.85 11.63
CA VAL A 234 -6.60 -12.88 11.81
C VAL A 234 -5.96 -11.85 10.89
N PHE A 235 -5.04 -11.06 11.47
CA PHE A 235 -4.12 -10.27 10.68
C PHE A 235 -2.88 -11.10 10.35
N LEU A 236 -2.46 -11.05 9.08
CA LEU A 236 -1.30 -11.77 8.56
C LEU A 236 -0.25 -10.77 8.07
N SER A 237 0.98 -10.86 8.57
CA SER A 237 2.11 -10.24 7.91
C SER A 237 2.48 -11.00 6.64
N ASP A 238 3.02 -10.30 5.64
CA ASP A 238 3.53 -10.91 4.40
C ASP A 238 4.63 -11.96 4.65
N GLU A 239 5.39 -11.81 5.73
CA GLU A 239 6.45 -12.74 6.12
C GLU A 239 5.93 -14.03 6.79
N ALA A 240 4.73 -14.00 7.38
CA ALA A 240 4.11 -15.19 7.98
C ALA A 240 3.38 -16.08 6.97
N VAL A 241 3.20 -15.62 5.73
CA VAL A 241 2.31 -16.24 4.74
C VAL A 241 2.98 -17.40 4.01
N SER A 242 2.23 -18.48 3.91
CA SER A 242 2.52 -19.60 3.02
C SER A 242 1.21 -20.18 2.47
N GLU A 243 1.30 -20.85 1.33
CA GLU A 243 0.15 -21.51 0.71
C GLU A 243 -0.56 -22.48 1.68
N SER A 244 0.20 -23.27 2.43
CA SER A 244 -0.34 -24.23 3.40
C SER A 244 -1.05 -23.55 4.57
N LEU A 245 -0.54 -22.40 5.04
CA LEU A 245 -1.19 -21.60 6.07
C LEU A 245 -2.52 -21.02 5.57
N LEU A 246 -2.53 -20.43 4.37
CA LEU A 246 -3.73 -19.87 3.77
C LEU A 246 -4.83 -20.92 3.57
N GLN A 247 -4.48 -22.09 3.03
CA GLN A 247 -5.42 -23.22 2.87
C GLN A 247 -6.03 -23.66 4.21
N LYS A 248 -5.22 -23.73 5.25
CA LYS A 248 -5.69 -24.11 6.59
C LYS A 248 -6.61 -23.03 7.18
N LEU A 249 -6.29 -21.74 7.04
CA LEU A 249 -7.14 -20.61 7.48
C LEU A 249 -8.51 -20.64 6.78
N VAL A 250 -8.53 -20.85 5.46
CA VAL A 250 -9.79 -20.98 4.70
C VAL A 250 -10.59 -22.20 5.16
N SER A 251 -9.94 -23.36 5.36
CA SER A 251 -10.62 -24.58 5.84
C SER A 251 -11.28 -24.40 7.21
N LEU A 252 -10.73 -23.52 8.05
CA LEU A 252 -11.27 -23.13 9.35
C LEU A 252 -12.27 -21.96 9.28
N ASN A 253 -12.58 -21.48 8.06
CA ASN A 253 -13.44 -20.31 7.83
C ASN A 253 -12.96 -19.05 8.56
N ILE A 254 -11.64 -18.88 8.67
CA ILE A 254 -11.02 -17.69 9.27
C ILE A 254 -10.94 -16.59 8.21
N GLN A 255 -11.30 -15.38 8.62
CA GLN A 255 -11.22 -14.18 7.80
C GLN A 255 -9.87 -13.51 7.99
N MET A 256 -9.29 -13.02 6.91
CA MET A 256 -7.93 -12.51 6.88
C MET A 256 -7.89 -11.01 6.58
N ILE A 257 -7.00 -10.32 7.24
CA ILE A 257 -6.53 -8.98 6.91
C ILE A 257 -5.02 -9.11 6.72
N GLY A 258 -4.44 -8.49 5.69
CA GLY A 258 -2.99 -8.55 5.47
C GLY A 258 -2.39 -7.17 5.21
N ASN A 259 -1.06 -7.06 5.26
CA ASN A 259 -0.33 -5.90 4.75
C ASN A 259 0.00 -6.02 3.25
N PHE A 260 -0.64 -6.96 2.58
CA PHE A 260 -0.47 -7.27 1.16
C PHE A 260 -1.82 -7.59 0.53
N GLU A 261 -1.90 -7.57 -0.80
CA GLU A 261 -3.12 -7.93 -1.54
C GLU A 261 -3.39 -9.43 -1.42
N PRO A 262 -4.68 -9.85 -1.41
CA PRO A 262 -5.01 -11.27 -1.32
C PRO A 262 -4.38 -12.05 -2.47
N PRO A 263 -3.69 -13.18 -2.17
CA PRO A 263 -3.26 -14.09 -3.21
C PRO A 263 -4.44 -14.66 -3.99
N ALA A 264 -4.22 -15.00 -5.26
CA ALA A 264 -5.26 -15.55 -6.12
C ALA A 264 -5.89 -16.81 -5.51
N GLY A 265 -7.21 -16.83 -5.43
CA GLY A 265 -8.00 -17.92 -4.85
C GLY A 265 -8.33 -17.77 -3.36
N TYR A 266 -7.82 -16.74 -2.68
CA TYR A 266 -8.08 -16.48 -1.25
C TYR A 266 -8.94 -15.23 -1.00
N GLU A 267 -9.37 -14.55 -2.04
CA GLU A 267 -10.12 -13.28 -1.98
C GLU A 267 -11.43 -13.40 -1.19
N ALA A 268 -12.08 -14.57 -1.26
CA ALA A 268 -13.36 -14.82 -0.58
C ALA A 268 -13.28 -14.76 0.95
N ASN A 269 -12.09 -15.01 1.53
CA ASN A 269 -11.85 -14.92 2.96
C ASN A 269 -11.09 -13.64 3.36
N TRP A 270 -10.80 -12.74 2.40
CA TRP A 270 -10.04 -11.52 2.64
C TRP A 270 -10.96 -10.35 2.98
N LEU A 271 -10.75 -9.75 4.15
CA LEU A 271 -11.50 -8.58 4.61
C LEU A 271 -10.93 -7.28 4.04
N ALA A 272 -9.61 -7.12 4.13
CA ALA A 272 -8.91 -5.95 3.64
C ALA A 272 -7.39 -6.18 3.54
N ALA A 273 -6.73 -5.36 2.72
CA ALA A 273 -5.30 -5.10 2.80
C ALA A 273 -5.06 -3.74 3.47
N VAL A 274 -4.21 -3.69 4.48
CA VAL A 274 -3.82 -2.47 5.21
C VAL A 274 -2.31 -2.33 5.14
N ARG A 275 -1.81 -1.39 4.37
CA ARG A 275 -0.38 -1.24 4.10
C ARG A 275 0.02 0.20 3.85
N PHE A 276 1.31 0.48 3.96
CA PHE A 276 1.88 1.72 3.45
C PHE A 276 2.32 1.58 2.00
N ASP A 277 2.02 2.58 1.19
CA ASP A 277 2.40 2.60 -0.23
C ASP A 277 3.59 3.54 -0.45
N TRP A 278 4.78 2.96 -0.29
CA TRP A 278 6.04 3.67 -0.46
C TRP A 278 6.26 4.13 -1.90
N ALA A 279 5.92 3.30 -2.89
CA ALA A 279 6.10 3.63 -4.30
C ALA A 279 5.26 4.84 -4.70
N VAL A 280 3.95 4.82 -4.38
CA VAL A 280 3.04 5.94 -4.67
C VAL A 280 3.46 7.20 -3.92
N THR A 281 3.97 7.08 -2.69
CA THR A 281 4.48 8.24 -1.93
C THR A 281 5.69 8.87 -2.62
N LEU A 282 6.65 8.06 -3.05
CA LEU A 282 7.82 8.55 -3.79
C LEU A 282 7.42 9.21 -5.12
N GLU A 283 6.56 8.56 -5.90
CA GLU A 283 6.07 9.11 -7.17
C GLU A 283 5.36 10.46 -6.99
N GLN A 284 4.54 10.61 -5.95
CA GLN A 284 3.89 11.88 -5.64
C GLN A 284 4.90 12.98 -5.32
N ILE A 285 5.95 12.67 -4.54
CA ILE A 285 7.00 13.63 -4.23
C ILE A 285 7.75 14.03 -5.51
N MET A 286 8.14 13.06 -6.32
CA MET A 286 8.85 13.31 -7.59
C MET A 286 8.00 14.17 -8.54
N MET A 287 6.70 13.89 -8.67
CA MET A 287 5.79 14.71 -9.48
C MET A 287 5.70 16.15 -8.98
N ARG A 288 5.58 16.37 -7.67
CA ARG A 288 5.52 17.73 -7.08
C ARG A 288 6.85 18.46 -7.23
N SER A 289 7.97 17.74 -7.08
CA SER A 289 9.30 18.30 -7.31
C SER A 289 9.46 18.77 -8.76
N LYS A 290 9.01 17.99 -9.75
CA LYS A 290 8.97 18.36 -11.17
C LYS A 290 8.07 19.57 -11.44
N ALA A 291 7.01 19.74 -10.66
CA ALA A 291 6.15 20.93 -10.72
C ALA A 291 6.78 22.18 -10.08
N GLY A 292 8.02 22.08 -9.58
CA GLY A 292 8.80 23.19 -9.03
C GLY A 292 8.75 23.32 -7.52
N GLU A 293 8.12 22.38 -6.79
CA GLU A 293 8.14 22.36 -5.34
C GLU A 293 9.46 21.73 -4.86
N LYS A 294 10.39 22.54 -4.38
CA LYS A 294 11.76 22.08 -4.01
C LYS A 294 11.83 21.36 -2.65
N GLN A 295 10.82 21.52 -1.78
CA GLN A 295 10.79 20.95 -0.43
C GLN A 295 9.37 20.78 0.08
N GLY A 296 9.18 19.91 1.06
CA GLY A 296 7.90 19.69 1.70
C GLY A 296 7.93 18.52 2.67
N THR A 297 6.79 18.27 3.30
CA THR A 297 6.60 17.10 4.15
C THR A 297 5.38 16.33 3.66
N LEU A 298 5.52 15.06 3.44
CA LEU A 298 4.44 14.16 3.06
C LEU A 298 4.42 12.97 4.03
N PRO A 299 3.27 12.65 4.65
CA PRO A 299 3.16 11.40 5.37
C PRO A 299 3.22 10.24 4.39
N LEU A 300 3.72 9.10 4.85
CA LEU A 300 3.65 7.86 4.06
C LEU A 300 2.18 7.50 3.80
N ILE A 301 1.83 7.18 2.56
CA ILE A 301 0.45 6.96 2.18
C ILE A 301 -0.06 5.65 2.76
N LEU A 302 -1.07 5.73 3.63
CA LEU A 302 -1.80 4.55 4.10
C LEU A 302 -2.81 4.11 3.04
N SER A 303 -2.58 2.95 2.48
CA SER A 303 -3.50 2.27 1.56
C SER A 303 -4.33 1.26 2.33
N VAL A 304 -5.66 1.39 2.24
CA VAL A 304 -6.63 0.44 2.79
C VAL A 304 -7.51 -0.03 1.65
N THR A 305 -7.29 -1.26 1.20
CA THR A 305 -8.05 -1.86 0.10
C THR A 305 -9.04 -2.88 0.66
N PRO A 306 -10.36 -2.61 0.66
CA PRO A 306 -11.35 -3.59 1.07
C PRO A 306 -11.32 -4.84 0.16
N GLY A 307 -11.37 -6.02 0.77
CA GLY A 307 -11.47 -7.29 0.05
C GLY A 307 -12.88 -7.56 -0.49
N MET A 308 -13.16 -8.80 -0.89
CA MET A 308 -14.48 -9.18 -1.42
C MET A 308 -15.60 -9.10 -0.37
N LEU A 309 -15.28 -9.18 0.91
CA LEU A 309 -16.22 -9.05 2.03
C LEU A 309 -16.49 -7.56 2.40
N ARG A 310 -16.74 -6.72 1.41
CA ARG A 310 -16.94 -5.26 1.57
C ARG A 310 -17.98 -4.88 2.62
N ASP A 311 -19.03 -5.67 2.76
CA ASP A 311 -20.09 -5.42 3.77
C ASP A 311 -19.56 -5.52 5.20
N ARG A 312 -18.44 -6.22 5.41
CA ARG A 312 -17.80 -6.37 6.72
C ARG A 312 -16.71 -5.34 6.97
N PHE A 313 -15.97 -4.95 5.91
CA PHE A 313 -14.98 -3.88 6.00
C PHE A 313 -15.52 -2.60 5.33
N SER A 314 -16.35 -1.88 6.08
CA SER A 314 -17.06 -0.70 5.58
C SER A 314 -16.15 0.53 5.44
N ASP A 315 -16.59 1.52 4.64
CA ASP A 315 -15.93 2.83 4.51
C ASP A 315 -15.73 3.53 5.87
N GLY A 316 -16.67 3.30 6.82
CA GLY A 316 -16.53 3.80 8.18
C GLY A 316 -15.30 3.26 8.90
N LYS A 317 -14.98 1.96 8.71
CA LYS A 317 -13.78 1.34 9.29
C LYS A 317 -12.49 1.85 8.62
N THR A 318 -12.53 2.02 7.31
CA THR A 318 -11.42 2.68 6.58
C THR A 318 -11.15 4.07 7.13
N ARG A 319 -12.20 4.87 7.37
CA ARG A 319 -12.06 6.21 7.94
C ARG A 319 -11.46 6.18 9.35
N VAL A 320 -11.87 5.24 10.21
CA VAL A 320 -11.29 5.09 11.55
C VAL A 320 -9.78 4.83 11.48
N LEU A 321 -9.33 3.97 10.57
CA LEU A 321 -7.89 3.74 10.35
C LEU A 321 -7.16 4.99 9.88
N GLN A 322 -7.75 5.75 8.97
CA GLN A 322 -7.18 7.00 8.48
C GLN A 322 -7.11 8.09 9.55
N GLU A 323 -8.13 8.19 10.41
CA GLU A 323 -8.15 9.10 11.56
C GLU A 323 -7.09 8.71 12.59
N ALA A 324 -7.02 7.43 12.97
CA ALA A 324 -5.97 6.94 13.87
C ALA A 324 -4.57 7.19 13.31
N TYR A 325 -4.37 7.02 12.01
CA TYR A 325 -3.09 7.33 11.38
C TYR A 325 -2.73 8.82 11.47
N LYS A 326 -3.69 9.73 11.29
CA LYS A 326 -3.46 11.18 11.50
C LYS A 326 -3.07 11.50 12.94
N ASP A 327 -3.70 10.82 13.90
CA ASP A 327 -3.42 11.01 15.32
C ASP A 327 -2.02 10.48 15.68
N LEU A 328 -1.59 9.36 15.11
CA LEU A 328 -0.23 8.84 15.21
C LEU A 328 0.80 9.83 14.61
N LEU A 329 0.54 10.37 13.43
CA LEU A 329 1.40 11.36 12.78
C LEU A 329 1.53 12.66 13.58
N SER A 330 0.46 13.07 14.22
CA SER A 330 0.44 14.30 15.04
C SER A 330 1.00 14.10 16.46
N GLY A 331 1.27 12.86 16.86
CA GLY A 331 1.70 12.51 18.22
C GLY A 331 0.56 12.55 19.25
N MET A 332 -0.69 12.68 18.82
CA MET A 332 -1.87 12.56 19.70
C MET A 332 -2.09 11.13 20.17
N LEU A 333 -1.67 10.16 19.37
CA LEU A 333 -1.58 8.75 19.71
C LEU A 333 -0.11 8.32 19.67
N SER A 334 0.26 7.42 20.59
CA SER A 334 1.54 6.75 20.59
C SER A 334 1.32 5.26 20.41
N PRO A 335 1.99 4.61 19.45
CA PRO A 335 1.89 3.16 19.28
C PRO A 335 2.56 2.39 20.42
N TYR A 336 3.41 3.06 21.21
CA TYR A 336 4.22 2.50 22.30
C TYR A 336 3.59 2.65 23.69
N THR A 337 2.52 3.42 23.82
CA THR A 337 1.90 3.67 25.12
C THR A 337 0.63 2.84 25.28
N PRO A 338 0.52 1.99 26.30
CA PRO A 338 -0.70 1.25 26.59
C PRO A 338 -1.88 2.20 26.80
N ILE A 339 -3.02 1.91 26.20
CA ILE A 339 -4.20 2.80 26.22
C ILE A 339 -4.73 3.05 27.63
N ASN A 340 -4.53 2.13 28.55
CA ASN A 340 -4.92 2.32 29.95
C ASN A 340 -4.18 3.48 30.64
N GLU A 341 -3.08 3.96 30.10
CA GLU A 341 -2.33 5.10 30.62
C GLU A 341 -2.87 6.44 30.11
N TYR A 342 -3.54 6.49 28.96
CA TYR A 342 -4.20 7.72 28.48
C TYR A 342 -5.42 8.12 29.31
N ALA A 343 -6.07 7.17 29.96
CA ALA A 343 -7.23 7.43 30.84
C ALA A 343 -6.84 7.99 32.20
N ALA A 344 -5.53 8.03 32.52
CA ALA A 344 -5.01 8.46 33.83
C ALA A 344 -4.44 9.91 33.80
N GLN A 345 -4.40 10.55 32.62
CA GLN A 345 -4.00 11.96 32.45
C GLN A 345 -5.23 12.86 32.29
#